data_4e936a9ea799b518ddd1c9d95499492e
#
_entry.id   4e936a9ea799b518ddd1c9d95499492e
#
_cell.length_a   1.000
_cell.length_b   1.000
_cell.length_c   1.000
_cell.angle_alpha   90.00
_cell.angle_beta   90.00
_cell.angle_gamma   90.00
#
_symmetry.space_group_name_H-M   'P 1'
#
loop_
_entity.id
_entity.type
_entity.pdbx_description
1 polymer ?
#
loop_
_entity_poly.entity_id
_entity_poly.type
_entity_poly.pdbx_seq_one_letter_code
_entity_poly.pdbx_strand_id
1 'polypeptide(L)'
;MISTDLIIIGSGPGGYCTARYAAQNGLQTVVVEAAEVGGTCLNCGCIPTKSLAHDAELALAGARASWTDAMARKQGVVEQLRAGVESILALPGITLVRGKGVMVDARTVEVAGEQYTAKNIIIATGSSAKFPPSLSEDLLVSHSVEGNAMPKVVTSTELLSLAQLPQHLVIVGAGVIGMEFASIFNSYGVKVSVVEFLKECLPTVDSDVAKRARKQLEKRGIDFVMQAAVSSIADGKVTYQRKGKDESIEADVVLVATGRRPNVGGIGLENTGVEYDERRGITVDDNMATNVPGIYAIGDVNGRMMLAHAATFQGYRAVNAILGKSDNIRLDIMPAAIFTEPEIACVGMSEQQCKDAGIDFVLKKGFMRSNGRALAMESAEGMVKLTASAADGKLLGCHAFGARASEIVQEVSSLMCRDTTLEQLQDMVHIHPTVSEIISEIAR
;
A
#
# COMPACT_ATOMS: atom_id res chain seq x y z
N MET A 1 -27.36 -5.60 25.46
CA MET A 1 -27.12 -4.47 24.47
C MET A 1 -26.30 -3.42 25.16
N ILE A 2 -25.11 -3.12 24.62
CA ILE A 2 -24.15 -2.17 25.18
C ILE A 2 -24.18 -0.92 24.31
N SER A 3 -24.33 0.26 24.90
CA SER A 3 -24.38 1.55 24.16
C SER A 3 -23.06 2.29 24.27
N THR A 4 -22.59 2.88 23.14
CA THR A 4 -21.39 3.68 23.04
C THR A 4 -21.61 4.86 22.08
N ASP A 5 -20.65 5.79 21.95
CA ASP A 5 -20.75 6.92 21.01
C ASP A 5 -20.37 6.50 19.60
N LEU A 6 -19.36 5.63 19.49
CA LEU A 6 -18.76 5.20 18.21
C LEU A 6 -18.44 3.70 18.25
N ILE A 7 -18.76 2.99 17.16
CA ILE A 7 -18.25 1.64 16.88
C ILE A 7 -17.34 1.70 15.66
N ILE A 8 -16.17 1.06 15.74
CA ILE A 8 -15.24 0.91 14.62
C ILE A 8 -15.09 -0.57 14.32
N ILE A 9 -15.39 -0.99 13.09
CA ILE A 9 -15.28 -2.39 12.65
C ILE A 9 -13.95 -2.58 11.92
N GLY A 10 -12.98 -3.20 12.58
CA GLY A 10 -11.61 -3.43 12.13
C GLY A 10 -10.60 -2.55 12.88
N SER A 11 -9.47 -3.13 13.27
CA SER A 11 -8.37 -2.48 14.01
C SER A 11 -7.08 -2.35 13.20
N GLY A 12 -7.18 -2.28 11.85
CA GLY A 12 -6.07 -1.89 11.00
C GLY A 12 -5.63 -0.42 11.26
N PRO A 13 -4.65 0.13 10.49
CA PRO A 13 -4.16 1.51 10.68
C PRO A 13 -5.27 2.55 10.74
N GLY A 14 -6.28 2.44 9.88
CA GLY A 14 -7.47 3.29 9.94
C GLY A 14 -8.20 3.13 11.27
N GLY A 15 -8.46 1.89 11.72
CA GLY A 15 -9.26 1.62 12.91
C GLY A 15 -8.60 2.04 14.22
N TYR A 16 -7.39 1.56 14.54
CA TYR A 16 -6.76 1.86 15.84
C TYR A 16 -6.33 3.34 15.97
N CYS A 17 -5.86 3.97 14.87
CA CYS A 17 -5.54 5.39 14.90
C CYS A 17 -6.80 6.25 15.08
N THR A 18 -7.89 5.89 14.42
CA THR A 18 -9.18 6.56 14.55
C THR A 18 -9.76 6.39 15.95
N ALA A 19 -9.67 5.20 16.54
CA ALA A 19 -10.13 4.94 17.92
C ALA A 19 -9.39 5.83 18.92
N ARG A 20 -8.05 5.90 18.81
CA ARG A 20 -7.25 6.80 19.65
C ARG A 20 -7.68 8.26 19.48
N TYR A 21 -7.83 8.72 18.25
CA TYR A 21 -8.22 10.09 17.97
C TYR A 21 -9.63 10.41 18.48
N ALA A 22 -10.59 9.49 18.33
CA ALA A 22 -11.94 9.61 18.84
C ALA A 22 -11.96 9.70 20.38
N ALA A 23 -11.24 8.82 21.07
CA ALA A 23 -11.12 8.83 22.54
C ALA A 23 -10.46 10.11 23.06
N GLN A 24 -9.42 10.61 22.40
CA GLN A 24 -8.79 11.90 22.71
C GLN A 24 -9.75 13.09 22.54
N ASN A 25 -10.77 12.95 21.72
CA ASN A 25 -11.84 13.94 21.53
C ASN A 25 -13.11 13.64 22.36
N GLY A 26 -13.03 12.74 23.35
CA GLY A 26 -14.08 12.48 24.32
C GLY A 26 -15.15 11.46 23.91
N LEU A 27 -15.00 10.77 22.76
CA LEU A 27 -15.94 9.75 22.34
C LEU A 27 -15.62 8.40 22.99
N GLN A 28 -16.62 7.77 23.62
CA GLN A 28 -16.52 6.37 24.03
C GLN A 28 -16.60 5.48 22.78
N THR A 29 -15.57 4.68 22.56
CA THR A 29 -15.38 3.96 21.31
C THR A 29 -15.25 2.46 21.54
N VAL A 30 -16.05 1.66 20.86
CA VAL A 30 -15.89 0.21 20.75
C VAL A 30 -15.16 -0.09 19.45
N VAL A 31 -14.07 -0.85 19.54
CA VAL A 31 -13.34 -1.37 18.37
C VAL A 31 -13.57 -2.87 18.28
N VAL A 32 -14.06 -3.33 17.14
CA VAL A 32 -14.32 -4.75 16.87
C VAL A 32 -13.22 -5.31 15.97
N GLU A 33 -12.55 -6.38 16.39
CA GLU A 33 -11.48 -7.01 15.61
C GLU A 33 -11.66 -8.53 15.53
N ALA A 34 -11.72 -9.03 14.30
CA ALA A 34 -11.95 -10.46 14.04
C ALA A 34 -10.67 -11.32 14.09
N ALA A 35 -9.50 -10.70 13.98
CA ALA A 35 -8.20 -11.38 13.92
C ALA A 35 -7.19 -10.69 14.84
N GLU A 36 -5.96 -10.49 14.37
CA GLU A 36 -4.91 -9.79 15.09
C GLU A 36 -5.02 -8.28 14.95
N VAL A 37 -4.86 -7.53 16.04
CA VAL A 37 -4.86 -6.06 16.00
C VAL A 37 -3.72 -5.53 15.12
N GLY A 38 -3.97 -4.36 14.51
CA GLY A 38 -3.04 -3.76 13.56
C GLY A 38 -3.33 -4.10 12.11
N GLY A 39 -4.23 -5.07 11.85
CA GLY A 39 -4.71 -5.44 10.52
C GLY A 39 -3.61 -5.91 9.56
N THR A 40 -3.90 -5.89 8.27
CA THR A 40 -3.00 -6.36 7.21
C THR A 40 -1.64 -5.65 7.23
N CYS A 41 -1.63 -4.33 7.33
CA CYS A 41 -0.39 -3.54 7.24
C CYS A 41 0.66 -3.97 8.28
N LEU A 42 0.25 -4.15 9.52
CA LEU A 42 1.14 -4.53 10.62
C LEU A 42 1.53 -6.01 10.56
N ASN A 43 0.56 -6.90 10.34
CA ASN A 43 0.75 -8.33 10.55
C ASN A 43 1.26 -9.08 9.32
N CYS A 44 0.76 -8.72 8.11
CA CYS A 44 1.05 -9.44 6.86
C CYS A 44 1.08 -8.51 5.63
N GLY A 45 1.56 -7.28 5.80
CA GLY A 45 1.63 -6.27 4.72
C GLY A 45 2.86 -5.39 4.83
N CYS A 46 2.64 -4.10 5.07
CA CYS A 46 3.68 -3.06 5.01
C CYS A 46 4.88 -3.37 5.90
N ILE A 47 4.66 -3.61 7.19
CA ILE A 47 5.72 -3.74 8.19
C ILE A 47 6.60 -4.96 7.92
N PRO A 48 6.07 -6.19 7.83
CA PRO A 48 6.91 -7.36 7.55
C PRO A 48 7.61 -7.27 6.20
N THR A 49 6.98 -6.71 5.17
CA THR A 49 7.62 -6.50 3.85
C THR A 49 8.80 -5.53 3.94
N LYS A 50 8.64 -4.38 4.62
CA LYS A 50 9.71 -3.38 4.77
C LYS A 50 10.85 -3.88 5.67
N SER A 51 10.54 -4.73 6.65
CA SER A 51 11.55 -5.45 7.41
C SER A 51 12.42 -6.34 6.50
N LEU A 52 11.78 -7.13 5.63
CA LEU A 52 12.50 -7.97 4.67
C LEU A 52 13.22 -7.15 3.57
N ALA A 53 12.65 -6.02 3.12
CA ALA A 53 13.30 -5.14 2.16
C ALA A 53 14.62 -4.59 2.71
N HIS A 54 14.65 -4.14 3.97
CA HIS A 54 15.89 -3.70 4.62
C HIS A 54 16.94 -4.80 4.70
N ASP A 55 16.56 -6.03 5.10
CA ASP A 55 17.50 -7.15 5.14
C ASP A 55 17.98 -7.54 3.73
N ALA A 56 17.11 -7.37 2.71
CA ALA A 56 17.45 -7.61 1.32
C ALA A 56 18.50 -6.61 0.79
N GLU A 57 18.41 -5.32 1.19
CA GLU A 57 19.44 -4.33 0.90
C GLU A 57 20.80 -4.72 1.52
N LEU A 58 20.80 -5.17 2.78
CA LEU A 58 22.01 -5.64 3.45
C LEU A 58 22.60 -6.88 2.76
N ALA A 59 21.77 -7.83 2.33
CA ALA A 59 22.19 -9.01 1.59
C ALA A 59 22.82 -8.65 0.24
N LEU A 60 22.23 -7.69 -0.48
CA LEU A 60 22.73 -7.19 -1.75
C LEU A 60 24.10 -6.49 -1.59
N ALA A 61 24.31 -5.77 -0.49
CA ALA A 61 25.59 -5.15 -0.14
C ALA A 61 26.65 -6.14 0.37
N GLY A 62 26.37 -7.45 0.39
CA GLY A 62 27.27 -8.47 0.91
C GLY A 62 27.42 -8.44 2.44
N ALA A 63 26.69 -7.61 3.14
CA ALA A 63 26.59 -7.57 4.57
C ALA A 63 25.45 -8.52 4.97
N ARG A 64 25.80 -9.55 5.64
CA ARG A 64 25.00 -10.61 6.21
C ARG A 64 23.50 -10.42 6.41
N ALA A 65 22.65 -11.22 5.80
CA ALA A 65 21.40 -11.67 6.42
C ALA A 65 21.01 -13.02 5.81
N SER A 66 21.07 -14.08 6.59
CA SER A 66 20.42 -15.32 6.17
C SER A 66 18.90 -15.09 6.11
N TRP A 67 18.20 -15.81 5.23
CA TRP A 67 16.74 -15.73 5.18
C TRP A 67 16.10 -16.04 6.54
N THR A 68 16.64 -17.02 7.27
CA THR A 68 16.15 -17.39 8.61
C THR A 68 16.29 -16.24 9.60
N ASP A 69 17.43 -15.53 9.62
CA ASP A 69 17.63 -14.38 10.51
C ASP A 69 16.69 -13.22 10.14
N ALA A 70 16.52 -12.96 8.85
CA ALA A 70 15.60 -11.93 8.36
C ALA A 70 14.15 -12.22 8.76
N MET A 71 13.73 -13.48 8.64
CA MET A 71 12.39 -13.91 9.07
C MET A 71 12.19 -13.79 10.57
N ALA A 72 13.19 -14.15 11.38
CA ALA A 72 13.13 -13.99 12.83
C ALA A 72 13.09 -12.52 13.25
N ARG A 73 13.92 -11.66 12.63
CA ARG A 73 13.90 -10.20 12.88
C ARG A 73 12.57 -9.59 12.48
N LYS A 74 12.07 -9.91 11.30
CA LYS A 74 10.72 -9.48 10.82
C LYS A 74 9.65 -9.83 11.84
N GLN A 75 9.65 -11.06 12.37
CA GLN A 75 8.68 -11.51 13.35
C GLN A 75 8.76 -10.69 14.66
N GLY A 76 9.97 -10.46 15.17
CA GLY A 76 10.18 -9.61 16.35
C GLY A 76 9.68 -8.18 16.17
N VAL A 77 9.87 -7.57 14.98
CA VAL A 77 9.35 -6.24 14.66
C VAL A 77 7.83 -6.22 14.67
N VAL A 78 7.18 -7.22 14.07
CA VAL A 78 5.71 -7.34 14.06
C VAL A 78 5.17 -7.47 15.48
N GLU A 79 5.74 -8.34 16.30
CA GLU A 79 5.30 -8.56 17.69
C GLU A 79 5.46 -7.32 18.56
N GLN A 80 6.58 -6.61 18.44
CA GLN A 80 6.81 -5.37 19.17
C GLN A 80 5.77 -4.30 18.81
N LEU A 81 5.48 -4.12 17.52
CA LEU A 81 4.51 -3.13 17.07
C LEU A 81 3.07 -3.53 17.40
N ARG A 82 2.74 -4.84 17.37
CA ARG A 82 1.44 -5.35 17.78
C ARG A 82 1.16 -5.03 19.26
N ALA A 83 2.14 -5.26 20.14
CA ALA A 83 2.05 -4.87 21.55
C ALA A 83 1.81 -3.36 21.73
N GLY A 84 2.43 -2.54 20.86
CA GLY A 84 2.16 -1.09 20.83
C GLY A 84 0.71 -0.76 20.44
N VAL A 85 0.15 -1.44 19.45
CA VAL A 85 -1.26 -1.27 19.07
C VAL A 85 -2.20 -1.75 20.17
N GLU A 86 -1.91 -2.86 20.84
CA GLU A 86 -2.67 -3.33 22.01
C GLU A 86 -2.69 -2.29 23.12
N SER A 87 -1.54 -1.65 23.40
CA SER A 87 -1.44 -0.57 24.37
C SER A 87 -2.30 0.64 23.98
N ILE A 88 -2.37 0.98 22.68
CA ILE A 88 -3.25 2.05 22.19
C ILE A 88 -4.72 1.67 22.39
N LEU A 89 -5.10 0.44 22.09
CA LEU A 89 -6.47 -0.04 22.21
C LEU A 89 -6.92 -0.27 23.68
N ALA A 90 -5.97 -0.24 24.63
CA ALA A 90 -6.22 -0.28 26.07
C ALA A 90 -6.36 1.13 26.71
N LEU A 91 -6.25 2.22 25.92
CA LEU A 91 -6.39 3.58 26.44
C LEU A 91 -7.82 3.83 26.96
N PRO A 92 -7.98 4.71 27.98
CA PRO A 92 -9.29 5.13 28.47
C PRO A 92 -10.18 5.64 27.32
N GLY A 93 -11.45 5.27 27.32
CA GLY A 93 -12.41 5.61 26.29
C GLY A 93 -12.43 4.65 25.09
N ILE A 94 -11.60 3.61 25.09
CA ILE A 94 -11.59 2.56 24.06
C ILE A 94 -11.92 1.21 24.69
N THR A 95 -12.81 0.46 24.07
CA THR A 95 -13.13 -0.93 24.43
C THR A 95 -12.86 -1.82 23.21
N LEU A 96 -11.88 -2.71 23.32
CA LEU A 96 -11.61 -3.72 22.27
C LEU A 96 -12.49 -4.94 22.47
N VAL A 97 -13.24 -5.30 21.43
CA VAL A 97 -14.08 -6.51 21.38
C VAL A 97 -13.52 -7.45 20.31
N ARG A 98 -13.16 -8.66 20.73
CA ARG A 98 -12.63 -9.69 19.83
C ARG A 98 -13.78 -10.47 19.21
N GLY A 99 -13.80 -10.56 17.89
CA GLY A 99 -14.78 -11.33 17.12
C GLY A 99 -15.15 -10.63 15.81
N LYS A 100 -15.87 -11.37 14.97
CA LYS A 100 -16.38 -10.82 13.70
C LYS A 100 -17.59 -9.93 13.99
N GLY A 101 -17.49 -8.66 13.63
CA GLY A 101 -18.60 -7.71 13.71
C GLY A 101 -19.53 -7.85 12.51
N VAL A 102 -20.83 -7.97 12.78
CA VAL A 102 -21.88 -8.02 11.76
C VAL A 102 -22.92 -6.93 12.07
N MET A 103 -23.19 -6.06 11.14
CA MET A 103 -24.21 -5.02 11.27
C MET A 103 -25.61 -5.67 11.19
N VAL A 104 -26.39 -5.51 12.24
CA VAL A 104 -27.78 -5.98 12.32
C VAL A 104 -28.73 -4.95 11.72
N ASP A 105 -28.40 -3.69 11.91
CA ASP A 105 -29.06 -2.51 11.35
C ASP A 105 -28.07 -1.34 11.26
N ALA A 106 -28.55 -0.15 10.94
CA ALA A 106 -27.75 1.06 10.77
C ALA A 106 -27.05 1.57 12.06
N ARG A 107 -27.34 1.00 13.23
CA ARG A 107 -26.82 1.44 14.53
C ARG A 107 -26.33 0.31 15.43
N THR A 108 -26.56 -0.94 15.04
CA THR A 108 -26.29 -2.11 15.86
C THR A 108 -25.30 -3.04 15.18
N VAL A 109 -24.24 -3.39 15.91
CA VAL A 109 -23.25 -4.40 15.50
C VAL A 109 -23.30 -5.56 16.47
N GLU A 110 -23.44 -6.78 15.98
CA GLU A 110 -23.37 -8.01 16.74
C GLU A 110 -21.97 -8.61 16.66
N VAL A 111 -21.44 -9.03 17.80
CA VAL A 111 -20.16 -9.73 17.92
C VAL A 111 -20.33 -10.91 18.87
N ALA A 112 -20.16 -12.14 18.37
CA ALA A 112 -20.27 -13.37 19.16
C ALA A 112 -21.58 -13.48 19.97
N GLY A 113 -22.70 -12.98 19.42
CA GLY A 113 -24.03 -13.03 20.05
C GLY A 113 -24.32 -11.85 21.00
N GLU A 114 -23.37 -10.96 21.21
CA GLU A 114 -23.56 -9.73 21.98
C GLU A 114 -23.77 -8.52 21.07
N GLN A 115 -24.73 -7.67 21.40
CA GLN A 115 -25.07 -6.50 20.57
C GLN A 115 -24.57 -5.20 21.17
N TYR A 116 -23.89 -4.41 20.32
CA TYR A 116 -23.36 -3.08 20.59
C TYR A 116 -24.10 -2.06 19.72
N THR A 117 -24.53 -0.96 20.35
CA THR A 117 -25.24 0.12 19.63
C THR A 117 -24.48 1.42 19.73
N ALA A 118 -24.48 2.19 18.65
CA ALA A 118 -23.88 3.53 18.62
C ALA A 118 -24.67 4.48 17.73
N LYS A 119 -24.45 5.79 17.97
CA LYS A 119 -24.94 6.83 17.06
C LYS A 119 -24.17 6.82 15.74
N ASN A 120 -22.87 6.46 15.79
CA ASN A 120 -21.99 6.44 14.64
C ASN A 120 -21.26 5.10 14.54
N ILE A 121 -21.10 4.60 13.31
CA ILE A 121 -20.33 3.40 12.97
C ILE A 121 -19.32 3.76 11.89
N ILE A 122 -18.05 3.39 12.09
CA ILE A 122 -17.01 3.50 11.08
C ILE A 122 -16.62 2.09 10.62
N ILE A 123 -16.78 1.82 9.34
CA ILE A 123 -16.40 0.56 8.70
C ILE A 123 -14.95 0.70 8.23
N ALA A 124 -14.05 -0.13 8.80
CA ALA A 124 -12.60 -0.13 8.55
C ALA A 124 -12.08 -1.55 8.27
N THR A 125 -12.87 -2.36 7.57
CA THR A 125 -12.63 -3.80 7.34
C THR A 125 -11.53 -4.09 6.32
N GLY A 126 -10.99 -3.07 5.67
CA GLY A 126 -9.82 -3.19 4.80
C GLY A 126 -10.11 -3.89 3.47
N SER A 127 -9.14 -4.68 3.02
CA SER A 127 -9.17 -5.38 1.73
C SER A 127 -8.47 -6.73 1.79
N SER A 128 -8.73 -7.58 0.78
CA SER A 128 -8.10 -8.89 0.58
C SER A 128 -7.40 -8.94 -0.78
N ALA A 129 -6.50 -9.92 -0.98
CA ALA A 129 -5.88 -10.15 -2.28
C ALA A 129 -6.94 -10.46 -3.35
N LYS A 130 -6.70 -9.96 -4.56
CA LYS A 130 -7.57 -10.17 -5.72
C LYS A 130 -6.90 -11.13 -6.69
N PHE A 131 -7.63 -12.13 -7.13
CA PHE A 131 -7.22 -13.03 -8.20
C PHE A 131 -7.72 -12.52 -9.57
N PRO A 132 -6.93 -12.71 -10.64
CA PRO A 132 -7.43 -12.44 -11.99
C PRO A 132 -8.55 -13.43 -12.34
N PRO A 133 -9.48 -13.07 -13.23
CA PRO A 133 -10.61 -13.95 -13.58
C PRO A 133 -10.21 -15.33 -14.13
N SER A 134 -9.00 -15.46 -14.64
CA SER A 134 -8.44 -16.71 -15.17
C SER A 134 -7.94 -17.67 -14.11
N LEU A 135 -7.82 -17.24 -12.85
CA LEU A 135 -7.30 -18.06 -11.75
C LEU A 135 -8.33 -18.16 -10.63
N SER A 136 -8.57 -19.39 -10.15
CA SER A 136 -9.41 -19.62 -8.96
C SER A 136 -8.61 -19.35 -7.67
N GLU A 137 -9.30 -18.83 -6.65
CA GLU A 137 -8.75 -18.72 -5.30
C GLU A 137 -8.47 -20.09 -4.67
N ASP A 138 -9.11 -21.16 -5.16
CA ASP A 138 -8.86 -22.53 -4.71
C ASP A 138 -7.45 -23.04 -5.01
N LEU A 139 -6.70 -22.32 -5.87
CA LEU A 139 -5.28 -22.58 -6.10
C LEU A 139 -4.40 -22.21 -4.91
N LEU A 140 -4.90 -21.39 -3.96
CA LEU A 140 -4.15 -21.05 -2.76
C LEU A 140 -3.86 -22.30 -1.94
N VAL A 141 -2.59 -22.50 -1.66
CA VAL A 141 -2.17 -23.55 -0.73
C VAL A 141 -2.62 -23.13 0.67
N SER A 142 -3.53 -23.91 1.26
CA SER A 142 -3.89 -23.72 2.66
C SER A 142 -2.64 -23.87 3.54
N HIS A 143 -2.54 -23.12 4.62
CA HIS A 143 -1.39 -23.07 5.55
C HIS A 143 -0.99 -24.43 6.14
N SER A 144 -1.74 -25.48 5.86
CA SER A 144 -1.63 -26.83 6.44
C SER A 144 -1.17 -27.92 5.47
N VAL A 145 -0.73 -27.56 4.24
CA VAL A 145 -0.26 -28.62 3.31
C VAL A 145 1.18 -29.01 3.67
N GLU A 146 1.32 -30.00 4.52
CA GLU A 146 2.49 -30.88 4.59
C GLU A 146 2.55 -31.67 3.27
N GLY A 147 3.51 -31.35 2.42
CA GLY A 147 3.76 -32.05 1.17
C GLY A 147 4.43 -31.17 0.13
N ASN A 148 5.32 -31.79 -0.66
CA ASN A 148 6.11 -31.15 -1.71
C ASN A 148 5.32 -30.85 -3.00
N ALA A 149 4.03 -30.47 -2.92
CA ALA A 149 3.29 -30.06 -4.10
C ALA A 149 3.79 -28.68 -4.59
N MET A 150 4.45 -28.65 -5.71
CA MET A 150 4.92 -27.46 -6.42
C MET A 150 4.11 -27.27 -7.71
N PRO A 151 3.84 -26.02 -8.12
CA PRO A 151 4.14 -24.76 -7.49
C PRO A 151 3.19 -24.46 -6.32
N LYS A 152 3.71 -23.87 -5.25
CA LYS A 152 2.86 -23.28 -4.22
C LYS A 152 2.31 -21.95 -4.73
N VAL A 153 1.02 -21.85 -4.92
CA VAL A 153 0.35 -20.58 -5.24
C VAL A 153 0.06 -19.85 -3.95
N VAL A 154 0.56 -18.63 -3.84
CA VAL A 154 0.50 -17.82 -2.61
C VAL A 154 0.07 -16.39 -2.92
N THR A 155 -0.50 -15.71 -1.93
CA THR A 155 -0.60 -14.26 -1.91
C THR A 155 0.61 -13.67 -1.14
N SER A 156 0.63 -12.34 -0.98
CA SER A 156 1.64 -11.67 -0.16
C SER A 156 1.64 -12.13 1.30
N THR A 157 0.50 -12.58 1.82
CA THR A 157 0.36 -13.06 3.20
C THR A 157 1.13 -14.35 3.43
N GLU A 158 0.92 -15.35 2.59
CA GLU A 158 1.60 -16.65 2.67
C GLU A 158 3.08 -16.52 2.32
N LEU A 159 3.42 -15.66 1.34
CA LEU A 159 4.80 -15.42 0.93
C LEU A 159 5.66 -14.87 2.09
N LEU A 160 5.08 -14.01 2.94
CA LEU A 160 5.73 -13.48 4.15
C LEU A 160 5.96 -14.54 5.25
N SER A 161 5.45 -15.75 5.07
CA SER A 161 5.59 -16.88 6.02
C SER A 161 6.42 -18.04 5.46
N LEU A 162 7.05 -17.87 4.29
CA LEU A 162 7.89 -18.91 3.70
C LEU A 162 9.12 -19.23 4.56
N ALA A 163 9.24 -20.48 5.00
CA ALA A 163 10.37 -20.92 5.81
C ALA A 163 11.69 -20.98 5.01
N GLN A 164 11.61 -21.23 3.71
CA GLN A 164 12.77 -21.39 2.82
C GLN A 164 12.57 -20.60 1.51
N LEU A 165 13.66 -20.10 0.96
CA LEU A 165 13.64 -19.44 -0.35
C LEU A 165 13.39 -20.47 -1.46
N PRO A 166 12.51 -20.17 -2.44
CA PRO A 166 12.35 -20.98 -3.64
C PRO A 166 13.57 -20.81 -4.57
N GLN A 167 13.78 -21.75 -5.48
CA GLN A 167 14.78 -21.56 -6.55
C GLN A 167 14.25 -20.57 -7.61
N HIS A 168 12.96 -20.68 -7.96
CA HIS A 168 12.31 -19.81 -8.92
C HIS A 168 10.96 -19.31 -8.39
N LEU A 169 10.85 -17.99 -8.18
CA LEU A 169 9.62 -17.29 -7.86
C LEU A 169 9.05 -16.67 -9.14
N VAL A 170 7.83 -17.06 -9.51
CA VAL A 170 7.06 -16.36 -10.55
C VAL A 170 6.03 -15.45 -9.90
N ILE A 171 6.00 -14.20 -10.32
CA ILE A 171 5.08 -13.18 -9.79
C ILE A 171 4.07 -12.80 -10.87
N VAL A 172 2.79 -12.94 -10.57
CA VAL A 172 1.69 -12.52 -11.42
C VAL A 172 1.22 -11.13 -10.99
N GLY A 173 1.59 -10.12 -11.80
CA GLY A 173 1.30 -8.71 -11.56
C GLY A 173 2.52 -7.88 -11.15
N ALA A 174 2.81 -6.81 -11.89
CA ALA A 174 3.90 -5.85 -11.65
C ALA A 174 3.40 -4.57 -10.97
N GLY A 175 2.43 -4.70 -10.06
CA GLY A 175 2.02 -3.62 -9.15
C GLY A 175 2.99 -3.46 -7.98
N VAL A 176 2.65 -2.58 -7.01
CA VAL A 176 3.49 -2.27 -5.85
C VAL A 176 3.96 -3.53 -5.12
N ILE A 177 3.05 -4.43 -4.77
CA ILE A 177 3.33 -5.66 -4.03
C ILE A 177 4.28 -6.57 -4.85
N GLY A 178 3.95 -6.80 -6.12
CA GLY A 178 4.78 -7.66 -6.99
C GLY A 178 6.19 -7.14 -7.16
N MET A 179 6.36 -5.84 -7.35
CA MET A 179 7.66 -5.19 -7.53
C MET A 179 8.52 -5.23 -6.27
N GLU A 180 7.93 -4.98 -5.08
CA GLU A 180 8.65 -5.09 -3.80
C GLU A 180 9.17 -6.52 -3.57
N PHE A 181 8.31 -7.53 -3.73
CA PHE A 181 8.74 -8.92 -3.57
C PHE A 181 9.73 -9.36 -4.66
N ALA A 182 9.58 -8.89 -5.90
CA ALA A 182 10.57 -9.15 -6.95
C ALA A 182 11.96 -8.64 -6.52
N SER A 183 12.04 -7.41 -6.00
CA SER A 183 13.30 -6.83 -5.51
C SER A 183 13.86 -7.60 -4.32
N ILE A 184 13.03 -7.92 -3.32
CA ILE A 184 13.44 -8.64 -2.09
C ILE A 184 14.01 -10.00 -2.45
N PHE A 185 13.27 -10.85 -3.16
CA PHE A 185 13.69 -12.22 -3.45
C PHE A 185 14.91 -12.26 -4.38
N ASN A 186 14.97 -11.36 -5.36
CA ASN A 186 16.15 -11.23 -6.22
C ASN A 186 17.41 -10.88 -5.43
N SER A 187 17.31 -10.01 -4.41
CA SER A 187 18.44 -9.66 -3.54
C SER A 187 19.00 -10.85 -2.76
N TYR A 188 18.16 -11.85 -2.48
CA TYR A 188 18.58 -13.13 -1.87
C TYR A 188 19.04 -14.18 -2.88
N GLY A 189 19.21 -13.82 -4.16
CA GLY A 189 19.70 -14.73 -5.20
C GLY A 189 18.64 -15.67 -5.79
N VAL A 190 17.37 -15.47 -5.46
CA VAL A 190 16.26 -16.22 -6.07
C VAL A 190 16.08 -15.78 -7.53
N LYS A 191 15.93 -16.73 -8.44
CA LYS A 191 15.48 -16.43 -9.80
C LYS A 191 14.05 -15.88 -9.75
N VAL A 192 13.83 -14.69 -10.31
CA VAL A 192 12.52 -14.04 -10.30
C VAL A 192 12.05 -13.72 -11.70
N SER A 193 10.82 -14.14 -12.04
CA SER A 193 10.12 -13.76 -13.28
C SER A 193 8.79 -13.09 -12.94
N VAL A 194 8.54 -11.91 -13.53
CA VAL A 194 7.31 -11.13 -13.34
C VAL A 194 6.49 -11.17 -14.61
N VAL A 195 5.26 -11.66 -14.54
CA VAL A 195 4.31 -11.69 -15.67
C VAL A 195 3.26 -10.60 -15.46
N GLU A 196 3.22 -9.65 -16.39
CA GLU A 196 2.35 -8.46 -16.29
C GLU A 196 1.47 -8.31 -17.53
N PHE A 197 0.17 -8.11 -17.30
CA PHE A 197 -0.82 -7.89 -18.36
C PHE A 197 -0.63 -6.54 -19.06
N LEU A 198 -0.28 -5.50 -18.30
CA LEU A 198 -0.11 -4.15 -18.82
C LEU A 198 1.18 -4.00 -19.64
N LYS A 199 1.27 -2.88 -20.37
CA LYS A 199 2.45 -2.52 -21.16
C LYS A 199 3.63 -2.13 -20.27
N GLU A 200 3.37 -1.56 -19.10
CA GLU A 200 4.40 -1.13 -18.13
C GLU A 200 3.97 -1.47 -16.71
N CYS A 201 4.95 -1.65 -15.82
CA CYS A 201 4.74 -1.85 -14.38
C CYS A 201 4.24 -0.58 -13.70
N LEU A 202 3.75 -0.70 -12.46
CA LEU A 202 3.42 0.41 -11.57
C LEU A 202 2.54 1.49 -12.24
N PRO A 203 1.30 1.19 -12.63
CA PRO A 203 0.45 2.09 -13.43
C PRO A 203 0.11 3.42 -12.73
N THR A 204 0.32 3.53 -11.43
CA THR A 204 0.13 4.77 -10.65
C THR A 204 1.36 5.70 -10.65
N VAL A 205 2.51 5.21 -11.10
CA VAL A 205 3.75 5.98 -11.21
C VAL A 205 3.88 6.55 -12.63
N ASP A 206 4.56 7.69 -12.77
CA ASP A 206 4.90 8.23 -14.10
C ASP A 206 5.58 7.16 -14.96
N SER A 207 5.12 6.99 -16.19
CA SER A 207 5.52 5.88 -17.06
C SER A 207 7.02 5.88 -17.42
N ASP A 208 7.67 7.06 -17.54
CA ASP A 208 9.11 7.16 -17.77
C ASP A 208 9.89 6.73 -16.51
N VAL A 209 9.43 7.12 -15.32
CA VAL A 209 9.98 6.69 -14.03
C VAL A 209 9.84 5.18 -13.85
N ALA A 210 8.64 4.64 -14.02
CA ALA A 210 8.36 3.21 -13.90
C ALA A 210 9.21 2.37 -14.86
N LYS A 211 9.28 2.76 -16.13
CA LYS A 211 10.09 2.09 -17.15
C LYS A 211 11.58 2.08 -16.83
N ARG A 212 12.11 3.19 -16.29
CA ARG A 212 13.54 3.27 -15.92
C ARG A 212 13.83 2.42 -14.69
N ALA A 213 12.97 2.45 -13.69
CA ALA A 213 13.07 1.60 -12.50
C ALA A 213 13.02 0.11 -12.89
N ARG A 214 12.07 -0.31 -13.74
CA ARG A 214 12.00 -1.68 -14.24
C ARG A 214 13.30 -2.09 -14.95
N LYS A 215 13.86 -1.23 -15.81
CA LYS A 215 15.14 -1.51 -16.49
C LYS A 215 16.31 -1.71 -15.53
N GLN A 216 16.30 -1.04 -14.38
CA GLN A 216 17.32 -1.27 -13.35
C GLN A 216 17.14 -2.66 -12.70
N LEU A 217 15.91 -3.03 -12.42
CA LEU A 217 15.60 -4.36 -11.89
C LEU A 217 15.91 -5.47 -12.93
N GLU A 218 15.68 -5.22 -14.22
CA GLU A 218 16.13 -6.12 -15.31
C GLU A 218 17.64 -6.31 -15.34
N LYS A 219 18.43 -5.25 -15.15
CA LYS A 219 19.90 -5.33 -15.05
C LYS A 219 20.36 -6.16 -13.82
N ARG A 220 19.54 -6.22 -12.76
CA ARG A 220 19.77 -7.06 -11.60
C ARG A 220 19.38 -8.52 -11.81
N GLY A 221 18.86 -8.89 -12.98
CA GLY A 221 18.52 -10.26 -13.35
C GLY A 221 17.06 -10.65 -13.08
N ILE A 222 16.15 -9.69 -12.87
CA ILE A 222 14.72 -9.98 -12.82
C ILE A 222 14.16 -10.05 -14.24
N ASP A 223 13.50 -11.14 -14.60
CA ASP A 223 12.85 -11.30 -15.90
C ASP A 223 11.46 -10.68 -15.90
N PHE A 224 11.19 -9.74 -16.82
CA PHE A 224 9.87 -9.13 -16.99
C PHE A 224 9.21 -9.58 -18.28
N VAL A 225 8.06 -10.23 -18.18
CA VAL A 225 7.20 -10.63 -19.28
C VAL A 225 5.99 -9.70 -19.32
N MET A 226 6.14 -8.58 -20.04
CA MET A 226 5.11 -7.54 -20.15
C MET A 226 4.11 -7.88 -21.26
N GLN A 227 2.88 -7.34 -21.16
CA GLN A 227 1.76 -7.59 -22.09
C GLN A 227 1.42 -9.10 -22.19
N ALA A 228 1.42 -9.78 -21.05
CA ALA A 228 1.19 -11.20 -20.90
C ALA A 228 0.03 -11.49 -19.95
N ALA A 229 -0.99 -12.16 -20.44
CA ALA A 229 -2.16 -12.54 -19.65
C ALA A 229 -1.99 -13.96 -19.12
N VAL A 230 -1.85 -14.15 -17.83
CA VAL A 230 -1.80 -15.48 -17.22
C VAL A 230 -3.15 -16.18 -17.41
N SER A 231 -3.12 -17.39 -17.94
CA SER A 231 -4.30 -18.21 -18.24
C SER A 231 -4.48 -19.38 -17.29
N SER A 232 -3.39 -19.97 -16.79
CA SER A 232 -3.45 -21.08 -15.83
C SER A 232 -2.16 -21.24 -15.03
N ILE A 233 -2.26 -21.91 -13.89
CA ILE A 233 -1.15 -22.37 -13.06
C ILE A 233 -1.41 -23.85 -12.78
N ALA A 234 -0.62 -24.73 -13.36
CA ALA A 234 -0.74 -26.17 -13.23
C ALA A 234 0.60 -26.85 -13.57
N ASP A 235 0.80 -28.07 -13.09
CA ASP A 235 1.94 -28.94 -13.42
C ASP A 235 3.31 -28.29 -13.30
N GLY A 236 3.52 -27.48 -12.26
CA GLY A 236 4.78 -26.77 -12.05
C GLY A 236 5.01 -25.58 -12.98
N LYS A 237 3.98 -25.08 -13.67
CA LYS A 237 4.11 -24.04 -14.69
C LYS A 237 3.05 -22.96 -14.56
N VAL A 238 3.46 -21.75 -14.88
CA VAL A 238 2.57 -20.61 -15.14
C VAL A 238 2.45 -20.45 -16.64
N THR A 239 1.25 -20.67 -17.17
CA THR A 239 0.95 -20.47 -18.60
C THR A 239 0.34 -19.09 -18.81
N TYR A 240 0.79 -18.40 -19.83
CA TYR A 240 0.30 -17.07 -20.18
C TYR A 240 0.22 -16.88 -21.69
N GLN A 241 -0.68 -16.02 -22.14
CA GLN A 241 -0.83 -15.62 -23.52
C GLN A 241 -0.12 -14.30 -23.78
N ARG A 242 0.77 -14.28 -24.78
CA ARG A 242 1.51 -13.11 -25.23
C ARG A 242 1.54 -13.04 -26.74
N LYS A 243 1.11 -11.91 -27.32
CA LYS A 243 1.05 -11.70 -28.77
C LYS A 243 0.32 -12.83 -29.53
N GLY A 244 -0.75 -13.35 -28.90
CA GLY A 244 -1.56 -14.43 -29.49
C GLY A 244 -0.92 -15.84 -29.45
N LYS A 245 0.17 -16.02 -28.69
CA LYS A 245 0.83 -17.31 -28.45
C LYS A 245 0.79 -17.67 -26.98
N ASP A 246 0.60 -18.93 -26.69
CA ASP A 246 0.72 -19.49 -25.35
C ASP A 246 2.20 -19.81 -25.08
N GLU A 247 2.69 -19.29 -23.97
CA GLU A 247 4.03 -19.49 -23.45
C GLU A 247 3.92 -19.96 -21.99
N SER A 248 4.96 -20.57 -21.43
CA SER A 248 4.96 -21.01 -20.03
C SER A 248 6.30 -20.80 -19.34
N ILE A 249 6.26 -20.60 -18.03
CA ILE A 249 7.43 -20.48 -17.15
C ILE A 249 7.28 -21.51 -16.03
N GLU A 250 8.34 -22.29 -15.75
CA GLU A 250 8.42 -23.18 -14.59
C GLU A 250 8.56 -22.37 -13.31
N ALA A 251 7.92 -22.79 -12.23
CA ALA A 251 7.91 -22.11 -10.95
C ALA A 251 7.88 -23.08 -9.76
N ASP A 252 8.64 -22.76 -8.73
CA ASP A 252 8.53 -23.44 -7.42
C ASP A 252 7.45 -22.78 -6.57
N VAL A 253 7.38 -21.44 -6.61
CA VAL A 253 6.37 -20.64 -5.94
C VAL A 253 5.82 -19.61 -6.92
N VAL A 254 4.49 -19.42 -6.89
CA VAL A 254 3.80 -18.39 -7.68
C VAL A 254 3.12 -17.40 -6.74
N LEU A 255 3.58 -16.15 -6.77
CA LEU A 255 2.90 -15.05 -6.07
C LEU A 255 1.81 -14.45 -6.96
N VAL A 256 0.57 -14.45 -6.50
CA VAL A 256 -0.52 -13.68 -7.12
C VAL A 256 -0.59 -12.30 -6.49
N ALA A 257 -0.21 -11.27 -7.26
CA ALA A 257 -0.11 -9.87 -6.85
C ALA A 257 -0.89 -8.93 -7.80
N THR A 258 -2.08 -9.34 -8.24
CA THR A 258 -2.91 -8.64 -9.23
C THR A 258 -3.84 -7.57 -8.65
N GLY A 259 -3.56 -7.13 -7.45
CA GLY A 259 -4.28 -6.08 -6.73
C GLY A 259 -5.03 -6.58 -5.50
N ARG A 260 -5.91 -5.72 -5.00
CA ARG A 260 -6.70 -5.98 -3.80
C ARG A 260 -8.18 -5.68 -4.07
N ARG A 261 -9.07 -6.29 -3.31
CA ARG A 261 -10.53 -6.02 -3.33
C ARG A 261 -11.01 -5.57 -1.95
N PRO A 262 -11.94 -4.61 -1.87
CA PRO A 262 -12.55 -4.17 -0.61
C PRO A 262 -13.26 -5.31 0.11
N ASN A 263 -13.18 -5.35 1.44
CA ASN A 263 -13.87 -6.34 2.28
C ASN A 263 -15.27 -5.85 2.67
N VAL A 264 -16.20 -5.94 1.75
CA VAL A 264 -17.61 -5.55 1.95
C VAL A 264 -18.54 -6.70 2.29
N GLY A 265 -18.12 -7.94 2.05
CA GLY A 265 -18.94 -9.14 2.25
C GLY A 265 -18.98 -9.63 3.70
N GLY A 266 -20.14 -10.15 4.12
CA GLY A 266 -20.32 -10.85 5.39
C GLY A 266 -20.20 -9.98 6.64
N ILE A 267 -20.39 -8.68 6.51
CA ILE A 267 -20.41 -7.69 7.60
C ILE A 267 -21.82 -7.08 7.80
N GLY A 268 -22.85 -7.59 7.09
CA GLY A 268 -24.24 -7.20 7.26
C GLY A 268 -24.60 -5.86 6.60
N LEU A 269 -23.89 -5.40 5.56
CA LEU A 269 -24.21 -4.16 4.84
C LEU A 269 -25.62 -4.18 4.23
N GLU A 270 -26.07 -5.33 3.80
CA GLU A 270 -27.41 -5.57 3.25
C GLU A 270 -28.56 -5.21 4.24
N ASN A 271 -28.28 -5.19 5.54
CA ASN A 271 -29.23 -4.82 6.58
C ASN A 271 -29.31 -3.33 6.84
N THR A 272 -28.42 -2.52 6.22
CA THR A 272 -28.23 -1.12 6.60
C THR A 272 -28.72 -0.11 5.56
N GLY A 273 -28.84 -0.54 4.31
CA GLY A 273 -29.11 0.35 3.17
C GLY A 273 -27.88 1.12 2.67
N VAL A 274 -26.68 0.81 3.14
CA VAL A 274 -25.41 1.40 2.65
C VAL A 274 -25.17 0.98 1.20
N GLU A 275 -24.86 1.94 0.35
CA GLU A 275 -24.48 1.69 -1.06
C GLU A 275 -23.03 1.22 -1.17
N TYR A 276 -22.83 0.06 -1.80
CA TYR A 276 -21.52 -0.52 -2.06
C TYR A 276 -21.49 -1.32 -3.35
N ASP A 277 -20.29 -1.54 -3.84
CA ASP A 277 -19.97 -2.45 -4.95
C ASP A 277 -18.86 -3.41 -4.52
N GLU A 278 -18.97 -4.70 -4.83
CA GLU A 278 -17.99 -5.71 -4.39
C GLU A 278 -16.57 -5.47 -4.92
N ARG A 279 -16.43 -4.74 -6.03
CA ARG A 279 -15.14 -4.44 -6.66
C ARG A 279 -14.62 -3.06 -6.31
N ARG A 280 -15.53 -2.09 -6.11
CA ARG A 280 -15.19 -0.68 -5.88
C ARG A 280 -15.22 -0.29 -4.41
N GLY A 281 -15.93 -1.05 -3.57
CA GLY A 281 -16.09 -0.77 -2.15
C GLY A 281 -17.30 0.07 -1.80
N ILE A 282 -17.33 0.59 -0.58
CA ILE A 282 -18.41 1.41 -0.04
C ILE A 282 -18.31 2.84 -0.60
N THR A 283 -19.41 3.34 -1.17
CA THR A 283 -19.50 4.72 -1.65
C THR A 283 -19.49 5.70 -0.48
N VAL A 284 -18.60 6.68 -0.51
CA VAL A 284 -18.49 7.72 0.53
C VAL A 284 -18.30 9.11 -0.09
N ASP A 285 -18.73 10.13 0.63
CA ASP A 285 -18.45 11.53 0.33
C ASP A 285 -17.03 11.95 0.79
N ASP A 286 -16.71 13.25 0.72
CA ASP A 286 -15.39 13.76 1.12
C ASP A 286 -15.17 13.79 2.64
N ASN A 287 -16.23 13.63 3.42
CA ASN A 287 -16.18 13.44 4.87
C ASN A 287 -16.15 11.96 5.28
N MET A 288 -15.99 11.05 4.32
CA MET A 288 -16.05 9.59 4.51
C MET A 288 -17.43 9.08 4.94
N ALA A 289 -18.50 9.91 4.85
CA ALA A 289 -19.86 9.51 5.15
C ALA A 289 -20.46 8.71 3.99
N THR A 290 -21.23 7.67 4.33
CA THR A 290 -22.03 6.91 3.36
C THR A 290 -23.35 7.61 3.08
N ASN A 291 -24.17 7.03 2.20
CA ASN A 291 -25.55 7.47 1.98
C ASN A 291 -26.47 7.29 3.21
N VAL A 292 -26.05 6.53 4.23
CA VAL A 292 -26.81 6.27 5.47
C VAL A 292 -26.25 7.15 6.59
N PRO A 293 -27.06 8.06 7.18
CA PRO A 293 -26.60 8.96 8.25
C PRO A 293 -26.06 8.20 9.47
N GLY A 294 -24.87 8.60 9.92
CA GLY A 294 -24.17 7.97 11.05
C GLY A 294 -23.30 6.77 10.67
N ILE A 295 -23.24 6.38 9.38
CA ILE A 295 -22.32 5.33 8.90
C ILE A 295 -21.24 5.95 8.02
N TYR A 296 -19.99 5.63 8.34
CA TYR A 296 -18.79 6.07 7.63
C TYR A 296 -17.98 4.86 7.17
N ALA A 297 -17.16 5.02 6.12
CA ALA A 297 -16.25 3.97 5.67
C ALA A 297 -14.87 4.54 5.34
N ILE A 298 -13.81 3.96 5.92
CA ILE A 298 -12.43 4.44 5.80
C ILE A 298 -11.46 3.34 5.35
N GLY A 299 -10.39 3.76 4.70
CA GLY A 299 -9.35 2.86 4.21
C GLY A 299 -9.81 2.04 3.01
N ASP A 300 -9.19 0.87 2.83
CA ASP A 300 -9.33 0.07 1.62
C ASP A 300 -10.78 -0.32 1.30
N VAL A 301 -11.65 -0.41 2.31
CA VAL A 301 -13.05 -0.80 2.13
C VAL A 301 -13.87 0.17 1.29
N ASN A 302 -13.46 1.45 1.23
CA ASN A 302 -14.11 2.45 0.36
C ASN A 302 -13.50 2.54 -1.05
N GLY A 303 -12.42 1.79 -1.33
CA GLY A 303 -11.80 1.69 -2.64
C GLY A 303 -11.13 2.96 -3.18
N ARG A 304 -11.14 4.09 -2.45
CA ARG A 304 -10.58 5.36 -2.93
C ARG A 304 -9.04 5.33 -2.99
N MET A 305 -8.39 4.88 -1.90
CA MET A 305 -6.93 4.83 -1.79
C MET A 305 -6.51 3.75 -0.80
N MET A 306 -5.92 2.66 -1.30
CA MET A 306 -5.54 1.50 -0.47
C MET A 306 -4.13 1.68 0.12
N LEU A 307 -3.98 2.70 0.98
CA LEU A 307 -2.74 3.04 1.68
C LEU A 307 -3.02 3.22 3.18
N ALA A 308 -2.12 2.74 4.04
CA ALA A 308 -2.30 2.75 5.49
C ALA A 308 -2.47 4.19 6.04
N HIS A 309 -1.66 5.14 5.58
CA HIS A 309 -1.75 6.53 5.99
C HIS A 309 -3.01 7.22 5.42
N ALA A 310 -3.48 6.83 4.23
CA ALA A 310 -4.76 7.30 3.72
C ALA A 310 -5.91 6.88 4.65
N ALA A 311 -5.95 5.61 5.07
CA ALA A 311 -6.94 5.10 6.00
C ALA A 311 -6.92 5.86 7.35
N THR A 312 -5.73 6.17 7.86
CA THR A 312 -5.56 6.94 9.11
C THR A 312 -6.14 8.35 8.98
N PHE A 313 -5.77 9.09 7.93
CA PHE A 313 -6.24 10.46 7.75
C PHE A 313 -7.72 10.55 7.34
N GLN A 314 -8.24 9.57 6.61
CA GLN A 314 -9.68 9.41 6.40
C GLN A 314 -10.42 9.20 7.71
N GLY A 315 -9.85 8.42 8.65
CA GLY A 315 -10.41 8.24 9.98
C GLY A 315 -10.48 9.53 10.79
N TYR A 316 -9.43 10.36 10.75
CA TYR A 316 -9.45 11.67 11.40
C TYR A 316 -10.52 12.59 10.81
N ARG A 317 -10.66 12.62 9.48
CA ARG A 317 -11.72 13.36 8.77
C ARG A 317 -13.11 12.86 9.19
N ALA A 318 -13.35 11.56 9.27
CA ALA A 318 -14.62 10.99 9.71
C ALA A 318 -14.97 11.38 11.16
N VAL A 319 -14.00 11.31 12.08
CA VAL A 319 -14.21 11.75 13.49
C VAL A 319 -14.48 13.24 13.56
N ASN A 320 -13.77 14.09 12.79
CA ASN A 320 -14.05 15.52 12.75
C ASN A 320 -15.47 15.79 12.23
N ALA A 321 -15.93 15.09 11.20
CA ALA A 321 -17.28 15.19 10.70
C ALA A 321 -18.33 14.77 11.75
N ILE A 322 -18.11 13.68 12.49
CA ILE A 322 -18.95 13.24 13.61
C ILE A 322 -19.07 14.31 14.68
N LEU A 323 -17.99 15.02 14.94
CA LEU A 323 -17.92 16.09 15.98
C LEU A 323 -18.38 17.47 15.46
N GLY A 324 -18.76 17.58 14.19
CA GLY A 324 -19.10 18.85 13.55
C GLY A 324 -17.92 19.82 13.42
N LYS A 325 -16.68 19.30 13.38
CA LYS A 325 -15.45 20.08 13.23
C LYS A 325 -14.99 20.08 11.77
N SER A 326 -14.44 21.20 11.31
CA SER A 326 -13.70 21.28 10.04
C SER A 326 -12.23 20.94 10.27
N ASP A 327 -11.54 20.48 9.20
CA ASP A 327 -10.10 20.28 9.18
C ASP A 327 -9.49 20.73 7.85
N ASN A 328 -8.16 20.75 7.78
CA ASN A 328 -7.38 21.11 6.60
C ASN A 328 -6.62 19.90 6.02
N ILE A 329 -7.09 18.67 6.28
CA ILE A 329 -6.46 17.46 5.76
C ILE A 329 -6.60 17.44 4.23
N ARG A 330 -5.49 17.31 3.51
CA ARG A 330 -5.43 17.26 2.05
C ARG A 330 -5.42 15.79 1.59
N LEU A 331 -6.61 15.16 1.56
CA LEU A 331 -6.75 13.76 1.09
C LEU A 331 -6.53 13.61 -0.42
N ASP A 332 -6.53 14.70 -1.16
CA ASP A 332 -6.17 14.80 -2.58
C ASP A 332 -4.66 14.72 -2.83
N ILE A 333 -3.83 15.00 -1.83
CA ILE A 333 -2.37 14.93 -1.89
C ILE A 333 -1.91 13.72 -1.08
N MET A 334 -1.77 12.58 -1.77
CA MET A 334 -1.47 11.31 -1.10
C MET A 334 -0.17 10.72 -1.66
N PRO A 335 0.96 10.81 -0.93
CA PRO A 335 2.23 10.23 -1.37
C PRO A 335 2.20 8.70 -1.27
N ALA A 336 2.91 8.04 -2.17
CA ALA A 336 3.08 6.59 -2.16
C ALA A 336 4.55 6.23 -2.41
N ALA A 337 5.03 5.19 -1.72
CA ALA A 337 6.36 4.65 -1.91
C ALA A 337 6.32 3.15 -2.16
N ILE A 338 7.23 2.68 -3.00
CA ILE A 338 7.47 1.30 -3.35
C ILE A 338 8.92 0.99 -2.97
N PHE A 339 9.09 0.10 -2.00
CA PHE A 339 10.38 -0.20 -1.39
C PHE A 339 11.11 -1.32 -2.14
N THR A 340 11.36 -1.03 -3.43
CA THR A 340 12.35 -1.78 -4.22
C THR A 340 13.74 -1.22 -3.96
N GLU A 341 14.80 -1.87 -4.45
CA GLU A 341 16.14 -1.31 -4.52
C GLU A 341 16.53 -1.13 -5.99
N PRO A 342 16.65 0.15 -6.45
CA PRO A 342 16.39 1.40 -5.74
C PRO A 342 14.89 1.66 -5.48
N GLU A 343 14.59 2.53 -4.48
CA GLU A 343 13.22 2.94 -4.13
C GLU A 343 12.51 3.66 -5.28
N ILE A 344 11.18 3.57 -5.28
CA ILE A 344 10.31 4.33 -6.19
C ILE A 344 9.25 5.04 -5.35
N ALA A 345 8.93 6.29 -5.67
CA ALA A 345 7.88 7.01 -4.96
C ALA A 345 7.16 8.01 -5.88
N CYS A 346 5.93 8.37 -5.50
CA CYS A 346 5.15 9.35 -6.24
C CYS A 346 4.16 10.10 -5.35
N VAL A 347 3.81 11.32 -5.75
CA VAL A 347 2.70 12.11 -5.23
C VAL A 347 2.13 12.98 -6.33
N GLY A 348 0.81 13.19 -6.31
CA GLY A 348 0.13 14.08 -7.26
C GLY A 348 0.14 13.55 -8.70
N MET A 349 0.11 14.47 -9.65
CA MET A 349 -0.12 14.18 -11.07
C MET A 349 1.19 13.88 -11.81
N SER A 350 1.23 12.77 -12.53
CA SER A 350 2.28 12.46 -13.51
C SER A 350 2.16 13.34 -14.74
N GLU A 351 3.21 13.39 -15.57
CA GLU A 351 3.22 14.08 -16.86
C GLU A 351 2.02 13.64 -17.74
N GLN A 352 1.71 12.33 -17.77
CA GLN A 352 0.60 11.83 -18.57
C GLN A 352 -0.76 12.28 -18.01
N GLN A 353 -0.94 12.22 -16.70
CA GLN A 353 -2.19 12.68 -16.07
C GLN A 353 -2.46 14.17 -16.28
N CYS A 354 -1.42 15.02 -16.26
CA CYS A 354 -1.58 16.44 -16.62
C CYS A 354 -2.05 16.61 -18.07
N LYS A 355 -1.46 15.86 -19.01
CA LYS A 355 -1.86 15.87 -20.43
C LYS A 355 -3.31 15.41 -20.62
N ASP A 356 -3.69 14.30 -19.99
CA ASP A 356 -5.02 13.71 -20.12
C ASP A 356 -6.10 14.61 -19.50
N ALA A 357 -5.74 15.38 -18.47
CA ALA A 357 -6.60 16.38 -17.84
C ALA A 357 -6.63 17.74 -18.58
N GLY A 358 -5.82 17.91 -19.64
CA GLY A 358 -5.73 19.18 -20.37
C GLY A 358 -5.13 20.33 -19.54
N ILE A 359 -4.32 20.02 -18.54
CA ILE A 359 -3.67 21.01 -17.68
C ILE A 359 -2.36 21.44 -18.34
N ASP A 360 -2.18 22.74 -18.54
CA ASP A 360 -0.89 23.30 -18.95
C ASP A 360 0.08 23.25 -17.78
N PHE A 361 1.24 22.62 -18.00
CA PHE A 361 2.21 22.37 -16.94
C PHE A 361 3.66 22.59 -17.38
N VAL A 362 4.49 22.92 -16.41
CA VAL A 362 5.95 22.91 -16.50
C VAL A 362 6.46 21.56 -16.00
N LEU A 363 7.36 20.94 -16.76
CA LEU A 363 8.01 19.70 -16.41
C LEU A 363 9.50 19.93 -16.11
N LYS A 364 9.94 19.54 -14.93
CA LYS A 364 11.34 19.54 -14.51
C LYS A 364 11.84 18.12 -14.27
N LYS A 365 13.08 17.84 -14.68
CA LYS A 365 13.70 16.51 -14.55
C LYS A 365 15.13 16.62 -14.01
N GLY A 366 15.48 15.80 -13.03
CA GLY A 366 16.82 15.63 -12.51
C GLY A 366 17.24 14.17 -12.45
N PHE A 367 18.54 13.93 -12.48
CA PHE A 367 19.09 12.58 -12.42
C PHE A 367 20.04 12.45 -11.23
N MET A 368 20.00 11.35 -10.50
CA MET A 368 20.83 11.09 -9.31
C MET A 368 22.33 11.15 -9.63
N ARG A 369 22.74 10.85 -10.88
CA ARG A 369 24.13 10.95 -11.33
C ARG A 369 24.70 12.39 -11.34
N SER A 370 23.88 13.42 -11.20
CA SER A 370 24.32 14.80 -11.02
C SER A 370 24.33 15.27 -9.57
N ASN A 371 23.80 14.45 -8.65
CA ASN A 371 23.74 14.77 -7.22
C ASN A 371 24.97 14.20 -6.49
N GLY A 372 25.76 15.10 -5.85
CA GLY A 372 27.02 14.75 -5.20
C GLY A 372 26.86 13.72 -4.06
N ARG A 373 25.74 13.77 -3.29
CA ARG A 373 25.48 12.81 -2.22
C ARG A 373 25.12 11.43 -2.77
N ALA A 374 24.32 11.37 -3.83
CA ALA A 374 23.99 10.09 -4.48
C ALA A 374 25.24 9.42 -5.05
N LEU A 375 26.16 10.19 -5.67
CA LEU A 375 27.44 9.66 -6.13
C LEU A 375 28.31 9.15 -4.97
N ALA A 376 28.39 9.89 -3.87
CA ALA A 376 29.16 9.48 -2.69
C ALA A 376 28.58 8.22 -2.00
N MET A 377 27.30 7.91 -2.25
CA MET A 377 26.63 6.68 -1.77
C MET A 377 26.67 5.53 -2.80
N GLU A 378 27.38 5.70 -3.92
CA GLU A 378 27.38 4.74 -5.03
C GLU A 378 25.98 4.47 -5.62
N SER A 379 25.06 5.42 -5.46
CA SER A 379 23.64 5.32 -5.84
C SER A 379 23.29 6.30 -6.96
N ALA A 380 24.10 6.33 -8.01
CA ALA A 380 23.99 7.27 -9.15
C ALA A 380 22.75 7.00 -10.05
N GLU A 381 22.15 5.82 -9.94
CA GLU A 381 20.98 5.46 -10.72
C GLU A 381 19.72 6.04 -10.10
N GLY A 382 19.00 6.84 -10.87
CA GLY A 382 17.76 7.45 -10.40
C GLY A 382 17.37 8.70 -11.17
N MET A 383 16.10 9.07 -11.00
CA MET A 383 15.50 10.25 -11.62
C MET A 383 14.40 10.82 -10.73
N VAL A 384 14.31 12.14 -10.72
CA VAL A 384 13.19 12.89 -10.12
C VAL A 384 12.50 13.69 -11.21
N LYS A 385 11.18 13.63 -11.25
CA LYS A 385 10.33 14.47 -12.11
C LYS A 385 9.41 15.31 -11.23
N LEU A 386 9.36 16.61 -11.48
CA LEU A 386 8.39 17.54 -10.91
C LEU A 386 7.47 18.05 -12.00
N THR A 387 6.17 18.10 -11.72
CA THR A 387 5.17 18.80 -12.52
C THR A 387 4.65 19.99 -11.73
N ALA A 388 4.51 21.14 -12.38
CA ALA A 388 3.95 22.35 -11.78
C ALA A 388 2.96 23.00 -12.76
N SER A 389 1.93 23.67 -12.25
CA SER A 389 0.96 24.41 -13.07
C SER A 389 1.64 25.54 -13.81
N ALA A 390 1.41 25.66 -15.12
CA ALA A 390 1.91 26.78 -15.90
C ALA A 390 1.18 28.10 -15.58
N ALA A 391 -0.02 28.02 -15.01
CA ALA A 391 -0.84 29.19 -14.73
C ALA A 391 -0.41 29.94 -13.45
N ASP A 392 -0.08 29.20 -12.38
CA ASP A 392 0.22 29.78 -11.06
C ASP A 392 1.49 29.20 -10.39
N GLY A 393 2.20 28.33 -11.10
CA GLY A 393 3.46 27.73 -10.64
C GLY A 393 3.32 26.70 -9.54
N LYS A 394 2.12 26.38 -9.03
CA LYS A 394 1.92 25.41 -7.95
C LYS A 394 2.38 24.02 -8.34
N LEU A 395 3.03 23.33 -7.42
CA LEU A 395 3.44 21.94 -7.60
C LEU A 395 2.22 21.05 -7.78
N LEU A 396 2.19 20.28 -8.87
CA LEU A 396 1.13 19.33 -9.22
C LEU A 396 1.50 17.89 -8.90
N GLY A 397 2.80 17.56 -8.92
CA GLY A 397 3.23 16.21 -8.59
C GLY A 397 4.74 16.03 -8.61
N CYS A 398 5.16 14.94 -7.97
CA CYS A 398 6.54 14.47 -7.97
C CYS A 398 6.56 12.95 -8.14
N HIS A 399 7.35 12.45 -9.09
CA HIS A 399 7.58 11.03 -9.31
C HIS A 399 9.07 10.77 -9.38
N ALA A 400 9.56 9.84 -8.57
CA ALA A 400 10.99 9.58 -8.43
C ALA A 400 11.30 8.08 -8.36
N PHE A 401 12.48 7.70 -8.81
CA PHE A 401 13.15 6.46 -8.42
C PHE A 401 14.62 6.73 -8.13
N GLY A 402 15.21 5.97 -7.23
CA GLY A 402 16.59 6.12 -6.82
C GLY A 402 16.74 6.22 -5.30
N ALA A 403 17.96 6.55 -4.84
CA ALA A 403 18.25 6.70 -3.43
C ALA A 403 17.30 7.68 -2.75
N ARG A 404 16.70 7.27 -1.63
CA ARG A 404 15.82 8.12 -0.80
C ARG A 404 14.60 8.69 -1.56
N ALA A 405 14.11 8.01 -2.59
CA ALA A 405 12.98 8.49 -3.38
C ALA A 405 11.74 8.73 -2.50
N SER A 406 11.48 7.87 -1.51
CA SER A 406 10.37 8.00 -0.56
C SER A 406 10.46 9.30 0.26
N GLU A 407 11.65 9.67 0.76
CA GLU A 407 11.87 10.87 1.56
C GLU A 407 11.78 12.14 0.69
N ILE A 408 12.34 12.11 -0.53
CA ILE A 408 12.23 13.22 -1.50
C ILE A 408 10.76 13.50 -1.83
N VAL A 409 10.00 12.47 -2.15
CA VAL A 409 8.58 12.61 -2.50
C VAL A 409 7.77 13.05 -1.29
N GLN A 410 8.10 12.59 -0.07
CA GLN A 410 7.45 13.07 1.15
C GLN A 410 7.69 14.57 1.37
N GLU A 411 8.89 15.08 1.12
CA GLU A 411 9.18 16.51 1.19
C GLU A 411 8.28 17.29 0.21
N VAL A 412 8.26 16.89 -1.07
CA VAL A 412 7.40 17.54 -2.08
C VAL A 412 5.92 17.44 -1.72
N SER A 413 5.46 16.31 -1.18
CA SER A 413 4.07 16.14 -0.71
C SER A 413 3.72 17.16 0.38
N SER A 414 4.64 17.41 1.32
CA SER A 414 4.44 18.39 2.39
C SER A 414 4.37 19.83 1.85
N LEU A 415 5.18 20.14 0.84
CA LEU A 415 5.15 21.43 0.13
C LEU A 415 3.85 21.61 -0.68
N MET A 416 3.38 20.56 -1.37
CA MET A 416 2.10 20.57 -2.08
C MET A 416 0.93 20.85 -1.15
N CYS A 417 0.93 20.31 0.08
CA CYS A 417 -0.09 20.61 1.10
C CYS A 417 -0.13 22.09 1.51
N ARG A 418 0.87 22.88 1.16
CA ARG A 418 0.97 24.32 1.38
C ARG A 418 0.80 25.15 0.09
N ASP A 419 0.37 24.50 -0.99
CA ASP A 419 0.25 25.12 -2.31
C ASP A 419 1.53 25.82 -2.78
N THR A 420 2.69 25.27 -2.44
CA THR A 420 4.02 25.81 -2.77
C THR A 420 4.20 25.84 -4.28
N THR A 421 4.79 26.94 -4.76
CA THR A 421 5.11 27.11 -6.18
C THR A 421 6.53 26.64 -6.52
N LEU A 422 6.78 26.42 -7.81
CA LEU A 422 8.11 26.08 -8.33
C LEU A 422 9.15 27.18 -8.02
N GLU A 423 8.74 28.45 -8.09
CA GLU A 423 9.57 29.62 -7.75
C GLU A 423 9.94 29.62 -6.27
N GLN A 424 8.96 29.40 -5.38
CA GLN A 424 9.24 29.29 -3.96
C GLN A 424 10.18 28.14 -3.63
N LEU A 425 10.08 27.01 -4.33
CA LEU A 425 10.98 25.87 -4.14
C LEU A 425 12.43 26.19 -4.52
N GLN A 426 12.68 27.08 -5.51
CA GLN A 426 14.01 27.54 -5.87
C GLN A 426 14.72 28.30 -4.74
N ASP A 427 13.95 29.00 -3.91
CA ASP A 427 14.46 29.82 -2.81
C ASP A 427 14.65 29.04 -1.51
N MET A 428 14.25 27.75 -1.48
CA MET A 428 14.42 26.91 -0.29
C MET A 428 15.85 26.39 -0.19
N VAL A 429 16.48 26.64 0.97
CA VAL A 429 17.83 26.16 1.26
C VAL A 429 17.79 24.71 1.72
N HIS A 430 18.48 23.83 1.01
CA HIS A 430 18.68 22.44 1.40
C HIS A 430 20.04 22.25 2.06
N ILE A 431 20.13 21.26 2.95
CA ILE A 431 21.40 20.87 3.56
C ILE A 431 22.32 20.27 2.48
N HIS A 432 23.55 20.80 2.38
CA HIS A 432 24.58 20.25 1.50
C HIS A 432 25.58 19.36 2.28
N PRO A 433 25.97 18.16 1.76
CA PRO A 433 25.36 17.45 0.64
C PRO A 433 24.23 16.52 1.07
N THR A 434 23.09 16.58 0.43
CA THR A 434 21.96 15.65 0.62
C THR A 434 21.40 15.20 -0.73
N VAL A 435 20.63 14.12 -0.73
CA VAL A 435 19.93 13.69 -1.95
C VAL A 435 18.74 14.62 -2.24
N SER A 436 18.12 15.20 -1.21
CA SER A 436 16.98 16.13 -1.34
C SER A 436 17.32 17.42 -2.11
N GLU A 437 18.59 17.87 -2.15
CA GLU A 437 18.99 19.06 -2.94
C GLU A 437 18.51 18.99 -4.39
N ILE A 438 18.35 17.79 -4.93
CA ILE A 438 17.91 17.57 -6.31
C ILE A 438 16.61 18.30 -6.64
N ILE A 439 15.68 18.47 -5.68
CA ILE A 439 14.39 19.12 -5.94
C ILE A 439 14.54 20.64 -6.14
N SER A 440 15.37 21.32 -5.38
CA SER A 440 15.63 22.76 -5.57
C SER A 440 16.55 23.01 -6.78
N GLU A 441 17.50 22.10 -7.06
CA GLU A 441 18.37 22.20 -8.25
C GLU A 441 17.56 22.11 -9.54
N ILE A 442 16.62 21.15 -9.64
CA ILE A 442 15.79 20.99 -10.84
C ILE A 442 14.68 22.03 -10.94
N ALA A 443 14.29 22.65 -9.83
CA ALA A 443 13.29 23.72 -9.84
C ALA A 443 13.80 24.97 -10.59
N ARG A 444 15.10 25.24 -10.54
CA ARG A 444 15.78 26.33 -11.28
C ARG A 444 15.84 26.03 -12.78
#